data_a6778166c8595455638356a42595ff84
#
_entry.id   a6778166c8595455638356a42595ff84
#
_cell.length_a   1.000
_cell.length_b   1.000
_cell.length_c   1.000
_cell.angle_alpha   90.00
_cell.angle_beta   90.00
_cell.angle_gamma   90.00
#
_symmetry.space_group_name_H-M   'P 1'
#
loop_
_entity.id
_entity.type
_entity.pdbx_description
1 polymer ?
#
loop_
_entity_poly.entity_id
_entity_poly.type
_entity_poly.pdbx_seq_one_letter_code
_entity_poly.pdbx_strand_id
1 'polypeptide(L)'
;AILDIEMPIKTGLEVLEWAKSQQPQLKVVIVTTFKRPGYFERALKAGVDAYVLKERRITDLMATLHAVLAGQKEYSPELMEGILTHPNPLSSQEKAVLKEVAKGASNQEIADRLFLSNGTIRNYMSAILTKLDAENRTEAAKIAQEKGWL
;
A
#
# COMPACT_ATOMS: atom_id res chain seq x y z
N ALA A 1 -6.87 -17.80 -0.41
CA ALA A 1 -7.23 -16.91 -1.52
C ALA A 1 -5.99 -16.51 -2.30
N ILE A 2 -6.13 -16.35 -3.60
CA ILE A 2 -5.09 -15.81 -4.50
C ILE A 2 -5.67 -14.52 -5.09
N LEU A 3 -4.97 -13.41 -4.95
CA LEU A 3 -5.44 -12.08 -5.34
C LEU A 3 -4.43 -11.39 -6.25
N ASP A 4 -4.92 -10.68 -7.26
CA ASP A 4 -4.14 -9.63 -7.92
C ASP A 4 -4.37 -8.30 -7.20
N ILE A 5 -3.46 -7.35 -7.33
CA ILE A 5 -3.63 -6.01 -6.75
C ILE A 5 -4.62 -5.19 -7.56
N GLU A 6 -4.46 -5.12 -8.87
CA GLU A 6 -5.36 -4.36 -9.72
C GLU A 6 -6.59 -5.19 -10.14
N MET A 7 -7.65 -5.04 -9.37
CA MET A 7 -8.95 -5.63 -9.67
C MET A 7 -10.01 -4.53 -9.75
N PRO A 8 -11.06 -4.72 -10.58
CA PRO A 8 -12.19 -3.79 -10.65
C PRO A 8 -12.89 -3.66 -9.29
N ILE A 9 -13.44 -2.49 -8.99
CA ILE A 9 -14.25 -2.19 -7.81
C ILE A 9 -13.43 -2.10 -6.51
N LYS A 10 -12.64 -3.13 -6.17
CA LYS A 10 -11.76 -3.16 -5.00
C LYS A 10 -10.39 -3.71 -5.38
N THR A 11 -9.35 -3.11 -4.83
CA THR A 11 -7.98 -3.62 -5.00
C THR A 11 -7.77 -4.91 -4.20
N GLY A 12 -6.82 -5.74 -4.63
CA GLY A 12 -6.45 -6.94 -3.87
C GLY A 12 -5.96 -6.64 -2.47
N LEU A 13 -5.40 -5.45 -2.22
CA LEU A 13 -4.99 -5.01 -0.89
C LEU A 13 -6.21 -4.75 0.03
N GLU A 14 -7.23 -4.10 -0.48
CA GLU A 14 -8.49 -3.89 0.27
C GLU A 14 -9.19 -5.22 0.56
N VAL A 15 -9.17 -6.15 -0.39
CA VAL A 15 -9.71 -7.50 -0.18
C VAL A 15 -8.89 -8.27 0.86
N LEU A 16 -7.56 -8.19 0.81
CA LEU A 16 -6.68 -8.79 1.81
C LEU A 16 -6.98 -8.26 3.21
N GLU A 17 -7.03 -6.93 3.38
CA GLU A 17 -7.31 -6.28 4.66
C GLU A 17 -8.66 -6.72 5.23
N TRP A 18 -9.69 -6.71 4.38
CA TRP A 18 -11.01 -7.19 4.77
C TRP A 18 -11.00 -8.68 5.13
N ALA A 19 -10.42 -9.54 4.29
CA ALA A 19 -10.38 -10.97 4.52
C ALA A 19 -9.66 -11.33 5.82
N LYS A 20 -8.52 -10.70 6.11
CA LYS A 20 -7.77 -10.91 7.36
C LYS A 20 -8.50 -10.38 8.58
N SER A 21 -9.30 -9.32 8.45
CA SER A 21 -10.13 -8.81 9.54
C SER A 21 -11.29 -9.75 9.90
N GLN A 22 -11.89 -10.41 8.90
CA GLN A 22 -13.00 -11.35 9.11
C GLN A 22 -12.52 -12.77 9.47
N GLN A 23 -11.46 -13.22 8.82
CA GLN A 23 -10.91 -14.56 8.97
C GLN A 23 -9.37 -14.51 9.05
N PRO A 24 -8.79 -14.24 10.23
CA PRO A 24 -7.32 -14.10 10.38
C PRO A 24 -6.54 -15.34 9.92
N GLN A 25 -7.14 -16.53 10.00
CA GLN A 25 -6.52 -17.80 9.59
C GLN A 25 -6.54 -18.04 8.07
N LEU A 26 -7.33 -17.27 7.31
CA LEU A 26 -7.39 -17.43 5.86
C LEU A 26 -6.03 -17.15 5.25
N LYS A 27 -5.52 -18.13 4.48
CA LYS A 27 -4.28 -17.95 3.73
C LYS A 27 -4.52 -17.07 2.50
N VAL A 28 -3.73 -16.00 2.38
CA VAL A 28 -3.85 -15.04 1.29
C VAL A 28 -2.51 -14.88 0.59
N VAL A 29 -2.52 -15.10 -0.72
CA VAL A 29 -1.37 -14.93 -1.61
C VAL A 29 -1.69 -13.81 -2.60
N ILE A 30 -0.82 -12.83 -2.70
CA ILE A 30 -0.89 -11.81 -3.75
C ILE A 30 0.04 -12.22 -4.89
N VAL A 31 -0.49 -12.21 -6.10
CA VAL A 31 0.24 -12.47 -7.35
C VAL A 31 0.06 -11.27 -8.26
N THR A 32 1.11 -10.50 -8.50
CA THR A 32 1.00 -9.20 -9.18
C THR A 32 2.16 -8.91 -10.12
N THR A 33 1.95 -8.04 -11.10
CA THR A 33 3.03 -7.45 -11.93
C THR A 33 3.66 -6.22 -11.28
N PHE A 34 3.05 -5.68 -10.22
CA PHE A 34 3.45 -4.41 -9.60
C PHE A 34 4.54 -4.59 -8.54
N LYS A 35 5.67 -3.91 -8.76
CA LYS A 35 6.84 -3.89 -7.87
C LYS A 35 6.86 -2.66 -6.95
N ARG A 36 5.69 -2.04 -6.67
CA ARG A 36 5.61 -0.83 -5.84
C ARG A 36 5.87 -1.16 -4.37
N PRO A 37 6.91 -0.59 -3.75
CA PRO A 37 7.28 -0.91 -2.36
C PRO A 37 6.15 -0.67 -1.36
N GLY A 38 5.37 0.39 -1.55
CA GLY A 38 4.25 0.71 -0.67
C GLY A 38 3.11 -0.32 -0.71
N TYR A 39 2.85 -0.95 -1.84
CA TYR A 39 1.87 -2.03 -1.92
C TYR A 39 2.32 -3.26 -1.13
N PHE A 40 3.59 -3.60 -1.27
CA PHE A 40 4.17 -4.71 -0.53
C PHE A 40 4.20 -4.44 0.98
N GLU A 41 4.63 -3.24 1.40
CA GLU A 41 4.60 -2.83 2.82
C GLU A 41 3.19 -2.91 3.41
N ARG A 42 2.18 -2.44 2.68
CA ARG A 42 0.78 -2.50 3.08
C ARG A 42 0.29 -3.94 3.21
N ALA A 43 0.65 -4.80 2.25
CA ALA A 43 0.32 -6.22 2.28
C ALA A 43 0.95 -6.94 3.49
N LEU A 44 2.22 -6.63 3.81
CA LEU A 44 2.90 -7.17 4.99
C LEU A 44 2.19 -6.77 6.28
N LYS A 45 1.82 -5.50 6.42
CA LYS A 45 1.05 -4.99 7.59
C LYS A 45 -0.31 -5.65 7.72
N ALA A 46 -0.96 -5.95 6.61
CA ALA A 46 -2.23 -6.67 6.59
C ALA A 46 -2.10 -8.18 6.84
N GLY A 47 -0.88 -8.71 6.96
CA GLY A 47 -0.63 -10.10 7.29
C GLY A 47 -0.72 -11.06 6.09
N VAL A 48 -0.36 -10.62 4.89
CA VAL A 48 -0.27 -11.49 3.71
C VAL A 48 0.63 -12.71 3.97
N ASP A 49 0.27 -13.85 3.44
CA ASP A 49 1.05 -15.09 3.61
C ASP A 49 2.11 -15.25 2.51
N ALA A 50 1.82 -14.82 1.28
CA ALA A 50 2.83 -14.68 0.24
C ALA A 50 2.53 -13.49 -0.68
N TYR A 51 3.60 -12.89 -1.21
CA TYR A 51 3.51 -11.80 -2.18
C TYR A 51 4.56 -12.06 -3.26
N VAL A 52 4.11 -12.44 -4.45
CA VAL A 52 4.96 -12.90 -5.54
C VAL A 52 4.63 -12.20 -6.86
N LEU A 53 5.62 -12.11 -7.72
CA LEU A 53 5.48 -11.50 -9.04
C LEU A 53 4.92 -12.50 -10.06
N LYS A 54 4.04 -12.01 -10.96
CA LYS A 54 3.45 -12.81 -12.07
C LYS A 54 4.47 -13.33 -13.08
N GLU A 55 5.68 -12.78 -13.09
CA GLU A 55 6.79 -13.20 -13.96
C GLU A 55 7.33 -14.59 -13.59
N ARG A 56 6.94 -15.15 -12.44
CA ARG A 56 7.33 -16.49 -12.01
C ARG A 56 6.70 -17.58 -12.87
N ARG A 57 7.42 -18.71 -13.03
CA ARG A 57 6.86 -19.90 -13.64
C ARG A 57 5.73 -20.48 -12.81
N ILE A 58 4.82 -21.16 -13.45
CA ILE A 58 3.66 -21.79 -12.77
C ILE A 58 4.11 -22.82 -11.70
N THR A 59 5.22 -23.53 -11.97
CA THR A 59 5.80 -24.48 -11.01
C THR A 59 6.29 -23.81 -9.73
N ASP A 60 6.85 -22.61 -9.85
CA ASP A 60 7.32 -21.84 -8.69
C ASP A 60 6.15 -21.28 -7.88
N LEU A 61 5.07 -20.86 -8.55
CA LEU A 61 3.83 -20.46 -7.89
C LEU A 61 3.21 -21.64 -7.13
N MET A 62 3.17 -22.82 -7.72
CA MET A 62 2.65 -24.01 -7.04
C MET A 62 3.48 -24.36 -5.79
N ALA A 63 4.80 -24.24 -5.86
CA ALA A 63 5.67 -24.43 -4.70
C ALA A 63 5.37 -23.39 -3.59
N THR A 64 5.18 -22.12 -3.95
CA THR A 64 4.76 -21.07 -3.02
C THR A 64 3.43 -21.41 -2.34
N LEU A 65 2.44 -21.87 -3.09
CA LEU A 65 1.13 -22.26 -2.53
C LEU A 65 1.25 -23.42 -1.52
N HIS A 66 2.05 -24.43 -1.82
CA HIS A 66 2.33 -25.53 -0.88
C HIS A 66 3.02 -25.03 0.39
N ALA A 67 4.02 -24.16 0.26
CA ALA A 67 4.71 -23.55 1.40
C ALA A 67 3.75 -22.76 2.30
N VAL A 68 2.86 -21.95 1.69
CA VAL A 68 1.85 -21.17 2.42
C VAL A 68 0.85 -22.07 3.14
N LEU A 69 0.40 -23.15 2.52
CA LEU A 69 -0.48 -24.14 3.16
C LEU A 69 0.21 -24.85 4.31
N ALA A 70 1.52 -25.04 4.24
CA ALA A 70 2.34 -25.59 5.35
C ALA A 70 2.64 -24.55 6.45
N GLY A 71 2.12 -23.33 6.35
CA GLY A 71 2.28 -22.26 7.34
C GLY A 71 3.50 -21.36 7.15
N GLN A 72 4.24 -21.52 6.07
CA GLN A 72 5.38 -20.67 5.74
C GLN A 72 4.90 -19.37 5.08
N LYS A 73 5.75 -18.34 5.14
CA LYS A 73 5.54 -17.08 4.39
C LYS A 73 6.58 -16.98 3.29
N GLU A 74 6.18 -16.45 2.13
CA GLU A 74 7.09 -16.32 0.99
C GLU A 74 6.90 -14.97 0.28
N TYR A 75 8.01 -14.29 0.04
CA TYR A 75 8.03 -12.99 -0.62
C TYR A 75 9.13 -12.95 -1.68
N SER A 76 8.86 -12.31 -2.83
CA SER A 76 9.88 -12.12 -3.87
C SER A 76 11.02 -11.24 -3.35
N PRO A 77 12.30 -11.66 -3.50
CA PRO A 77 13.46 -10.93 -2.95
C PRO A 77 13.55 -9.48 -3.42
N GLU A 78 13.19 -9.21 -4.67
CA GLU A 78 13.22 -7.88 -5.28
C GLU A 78 12.30 -6.89 -4.54
N LEU A 79 11.21 -7.38 -3.97
CA LEU A 79 10.25 -6.57 -3.22
C LEU A 79 10.78 -6.23 -1.82
N MET A 80 11.49 -7.16 -1.21
CA MET A 80 12.15 -6.94 0.08
C MET A 80 13.23 -5.86 -0.04
N GLU A 81 14.05 -5.92 -1.08
CA GLU A 81 15.07 -4.92 -1.36
C GLU A 81 14.44 -3.53 -1.58
N GLY A 82 13.31 -3.46 -2.29
CA GLY A 82 12.58 -2.21 -2.53
C GLY A 82 12.15 -1.49 -1.24
N ILE A 83 11.71 -2.21 -0.23
CA ILE A 83 11.36 -1.62 1.08
C ILE A 83 12.61 -1.06 1.79
N LEU A 84 13.71 -1.79 1.75
CA LEU A 84 14.95 -1.39 2.43
C LEU A 84 15.58 -0.14 1.81
N THR A 85 15.47 0.02 0.48
CA THR A 85 16.08 1.12 -0.26
C THR A 85 15.18 2.34 -0.38
N HIS A 86 13.86 2.18 -0.35
CA HIS A 86 12.87 3.25 -0.53
C HIS A 86 11.76 3.19 0.54
N PRO A 87 12.08 3.44 1.83
CA PRO A 87 11.07 3.44 2.88
C PRO A 87 10.09 4.59 2.67
N ASN A 88 8.83 4.38 3.09
CA ASN A 88 7.82 5.42 3.06
C ASN A 88 8.15 6.51 4.08
N PRO A 89 8.40 7.77 3.65
CA PRO A 89 8.76 8.86 4.56
C PRO A 89 7.55 9.46 5.30
N LEU A 90 6.33 9.12 4.89
CA LEU A 90 5.10 9.73 5.40
C LEU A 90 4.61 9.06 6.68
N SER A 91 4.23 9.87 7.65
CA SER A 91 3.52 9.41 8.85
C SER A 91 2.09 8.95 8.51
N SER A 92 1.43 8.27 9.44
CA SER A 92 0.03 7.84 9.27
C SER A 92 -0.92 9.02 9.05
N GLN A 93 -0.70 10.13 9.74
CA GLN A 93 -1.50 11.35 9.58
C GLN A 93 -1.25 12.02 8.23
N GLU A 94 -0.02 12.13 7.81
CA GLU A 94 0.35 12.66 6.50
C GLU A 94 -0.26 11.82 5.36
N LYS A 95 -0.26 10.51 5.49
CA LYS A 95 -0.94 9.61 4.53
C LYS A 95 -2.45 9.83 4.50
N ALA A 96 -3.08 10.00 5.65
CA ALA A 96 -4.52 10.29 5.72
C ALA A 96 -4.85 11.61 5.02
N VAL A 97 -4.07 12.65 5.26
CA VAL A 97 -4.23 13.95 4.56
C VAL A 97 -4.04 13.78 3.06
N LEU A 98 -2.97 13.13 2.64
CA LEU A 98 -2.64 12.99 1.22
C LEU A 98 -3.63 12.11 0.46
N LYS A 99 -4.27 11.14 1.11
CA LYS A 99 -5.40 10.37 0.53
C LYS A 99 -6.57 11.28 0.15
N GLU A 100 -6.92 12.22 1.02
CA GLU A 100 -8.01 13.16 0.74
C GLU A 100 -7.61 14.17 -0.35
N VAL A 101 -6.34 14.59 -0.38
CA VAL A 101 -5.79 15.40 -1.48
C VAL A 101 -5.93 14.67 -2.82
N ALA A 102 -5.61 13.38 -2.87
CA ALA A 102 -5.73 12.58 -4.08
C ALA A 102 -7.17 12.45 -4.59
N LYS A 103 -8.16 12.61 -3.72
CA LYS A 103 -9.59 12.67 -4.07
C LYS A 103 -10.04 14.06 -4.51
N GLY A 104 -9.15 15.07 -4.50
CA GLY A 104 -9.46 16.44 -4.89
C GLY A 104 -10.05 17.31 -3.77
N ALA A 105 -10.00 16.86 -2.52
CA ALA A 105 -10.56 17.61 -1.40
C ALA A 105 -9.73 18.89 -1.10
N SER A 106 -10.41 19.98 -0.77
CA SER A 106 -9.81 21.22 -0.27
C SER A 106 -9.29 21.05 1.17
N ASN A 107 -8.43 21.95 1.62
CA ASN A 107 -7.93 21.91 3.00
C ASN A 107 -9.05 21.98 4.04
N GLN A 108 -10.12 22.71 3.76
CA GLN A 108 -11.28 22.79 4.66
C GLN A 108 -12.03 21.46 4.72
N GLU A 109 -12.29 20.85 3.57
CA GLU A 109 -12.95 19.54 3.52
C GLU A 109 -12.11 18.44 4.20
N ILE A 110 -10.78 18.49 4.03
CA ILE A 110 -9.86 17.55 4.71
C ILE A 110 -9.91 17.77 6.23
N ALA A 111 -9.86 19.03 6.67
CA ALA A 111 -9.94 19.40 8.08
C ALA A 111 -11.25 18.88 8.72
N ASP A 112 -12.36 19.08 8.05
CA ASP A 112 -13.68 18.62 8.52
C ASP A 112 -13.75 17.08 8.60
N ARG A 113 -13.24 16.37 7.57
CA ARG A 113 -13.27 14.90 7.52
C ARG A 113 -12.33 14.24 8.53
N LEU A 114 -11.19 14.85 8.80
CA LEU A 114 -10.18 14.31 9.73
C LEU A 114 -10.29 14.88 11.14
N PHE A 115 -11.29 15.73 11.40
CA PHE A 115 -11.49 16.42 12.69
C PHE A 115 -10.28 17.22 13.14
N LEU A 116 -9.66 17.95 12.20
CA LEU A 116 -8.47 18.78 12.41
C LEU A 116 -8.76 20.23 12.04
N SER A 117 -7.88 21.15 12.46
CA SER A 117 -7.94 22.54 12.00
C SER A 117 -7.36 22.72 10.62
N ASN A 118 -7.83 23.72 9.87
CA ASN A 118 -7.27 24.08 8.57
C ASN A 118 -5.76 24.42 8.67
N GLY A 119 -5.33 25.06 9.77
CA GLY A 119 -3.92 25.32 10.03
C GLY A 119 -3.10 24.04 10.17
N THR A 120 -3.62 23.03 10.86
CA THR A 120 -3.01 21.71 10.99
C THR A 120 -2.84 21.04 9.63
N ILE A 121 -3.86 21.10 8.76
CA ILE A 121 -3.78 20.57 7.39
C ILE A 121 -2.69 21.26 6.58
N ARG A 122 -2.58 22.59 6.67
CA ARG A 122 -1.50 23.34 6.01
C ARG A 122 -0.11 22.90 6.49
N ASN A 123 0.06 22.67 7.78
CA ASN A 123 1.32 22.20 8.35
C ASN A 123 1.67 20.80 7.83
N TYR A 124 0.70 19.87 7.81
CA TYR A 124 0.91 18.56 7.20
C TYR A 124 1.26 18.64 5.72
N MET A 125 0.57 19.50 4.95
CA MET A 125 0.89 19.69 3.53
C MET A 125 2.31 20.19 3.32
N SER A 126 2.76 21.18 4.10
CA SER A 126 4.14 21.67 4.02
C SER A 126 5.16 20.55 4.32
N ALA A 127 4.93 19.76 5.35
CA ALA A 127 5.78 18.63 5.67
C ALA A 127 5.81 17.57 4.57
N ILE A 128 4.64 17.24 4.00
CA ILE A 128 4.50 16.29 2.88
C ILE A 128 5.28 16.76 1.67
N LEU A 129 5.12 18.02 1.26
CA LEU A 129 5.82 18.59 0.11
C LEU A 129 7.34 18.51 0.29
N THR A 130 7.84 18.84 1.47
CA THR A 130 9.27 18.75 1.80
C THR A 130 9.76 17.30 1.75
N LYS A 131 9.04 16.36 2.36
CA LYS A 131 9.42 14.94 2.42
C LYS A 131 9.44 14.25 1.05
N LEU A 132 8.54 14.67 0.16
CA LEU A 132 8.41 14.09 -1.19
C LEU A 132 9.16 14.89 -2.25
N ASP A 133 9.78 16.00 -1.87
CA ASP A 133 10.43 16.94 -2.80
C ASP A 133 9.47 17.33 -3.96
N ALA A 134 8.24 17.66 -3.59
CA ALA A 134 7.16 17.98 -4.52
C ALA A 134 6.88 19.49 -4.53
N GLU A 135 6.63 20.05 -5.70
CA GLU A 135 6.35 21.46 -5.90
C GLU A 135 4.94 21.87 -5.45
N ASN A 136 3.99 20.91 -5.52
CA ASN A 136 2.59 21.16 -5.19
C ASN A 136 1.87 19.89 -4.73
N ARG A 137 0.67 20.08 -4.17
CA ARG A 137 -0.14 18.98 -3.60
C ARG A 137 -0.53 17.89 -4.60
N THR A 138 -0.75 18.25 -5.84
CA THR A 138 -1.12 17.31 -6.92
C THR A 138 0.06 16.41 -7.25
N GLU A 139 1.25 16.99 -7.36
CA GLU A 139 2.49 16.25 -7.57
C GLU A 139 2.80 15.33 -6.40
N ALA A 140 2.66 15.81 -5.16
CA ALA A 140 2.83 15.00 -3.96
C ALA A 140 1.91 13.77 -3.95
N ALA A 141 0.63 13.96 -4.29
CA ALA A 141 -0.32 12.87 -4.40
C ALA A 141 0.07 11.87 -5.50
N LYS A 142 0.51 12.36 -6.66
CA LYS A 142 0.98 11.53 -7.77
C LYS A 142 2.20 10.68 -7.38
N ILE A 143 3.23 11.29 -6.78
CA ILE A 143 4.42 10.59 -6.29
C ILE A 143 4.03 9.48 -5.31
N ALA A 144 3.18 9.79 -4.33
CA ALA A 144 2.76 8.82 -3.33
C ALA A 144 1.93 7.68 -3.93
N GLN A 145 1.09 7.94 -4.93
CA GLN A 145 0.35 6.91 -5.67
C GLN A 145 1.29 6.02 -6.47
N GLU A 146 2.23 6.59 -7.20
CA GLU A 146 3.22 5.85 -8.00
C GLU A 146 4.11 4.94 -7.13
N LYS A 147 4.43 5.38 -5.91
CA LYS A 147 5.16 4.57 -4.93
C LYS A 147 4.29 3.55 -4.18
N GLY A 148 2.96 3.63 -4.32
CA GLY A 148 2.02 2.78 -3.60
C GLY A 148 1.89 3.11 -2.11
N TRP A 149 2.18 4.34 -1.71
CA TRP A 149 2.12 4.80 -0.31
C TRP A 149 0.72 5.27 0.14
N LEU A 150 -0.20 5.43 -0.79
CA LEU A 150 -1.60 5.80 -0.52
C LEU A 150 -2.55 4.61 -0.54
#